data_131c5b786011123cd974d5487ad7604d
#
_entry.id   131c5b786011123cd974d5487ad7604d
#
_cell.length_a   1.000
_cell.length_b   1.000
_cell.length_c   1.000
_cell.angle_alpha   90.00
_cell.angle_beta   90.00
_cell.angle_gamma   90.00
#
_symmetry.space_group_name_H-M   'P 1'
#
loop_
_entity.id
_entity.type
_entity.pdbx_description
1 polymer ?
#
loop_
_entity_poly.entity_id
_entity_poly.type
_entity_poly.pdbx_seq_one_letter_code
_entity_poly.pdbx_strand_id
1 'polypeptide(L)'
;IKQNRIIVHKYLKNIYGKRKIRVAFLCDDSSKWKCQSLYELFLNSDEFHPFVLATKNDAPSYSSKPMTVQDVLNTYKFFKDKGIETYYAFDVEKGKFIPVKKFKPDLIFYQQPWYIHTSQGPVVSSKFALTYYVPYFIANVSSPMEYDLRFHRYLYRYYVLNEIVRDFYAERMKNKGENLKVTGHTQLDYFYLHPNKDNCARDFVIYAPHWSINYPPENYATFEWNGKEILEFAKKHPDIKWVFKPHPILKHRLLTQKIMKEDEIEKYWRAWAEVGIVHEDGDYMDIFEKSRALITDCGSFLTEFFLTKQPVILLVSDKAMPYNPSAQKIVKNYYKANNIKDVYRLFDEIILNKRDVMKQQRLDALDRLGFLSVYAAKNIINDIKEDIGC
;
A
#
# COMPACT_ATOMS: atom_id res chain seq x y z
N ILE A 1 4.15 -3.65 28.57
CA ILE A 1 4.00 -2.79 27.40
C ILE A 1 3.58 -1.37 27.83
N LYS A 2 2.45 -1.18 28.51
CA LYS A 2 1.95 0.14 28.94
C LYS A 2 3.01 0.91 29.74
N GLN A 3 3.68 0.27 30.70
CA GLN A 3 4.69 0.90 31.52
C GLN A 3 5.91 1.39 30.73
N ASN A 4 6.42 0.58 29.77
CA ASN A 4 7.54 1.02 28.92
C ASN A 4 7.14 2.21 28.04
N ARG A 5 5.92 2.21 27.48
CA ARG A 5 5.40 3.34 26.68
C ARG A 5 5.36 4.63 27.50
N ILE A 6 4.90 4.57 28.75
CA ILE A 6 4.87 5.73 29.66
C ILE A 6 6.26 6.26 29.91
N ILE A 7 7.24 5.38 30.16
CA ILE A 7 8.64 5.79 30.40
C ILE A 7 9.24 6.47 29.15
N VAL A 8 9.10 5.85 27.97
CA VAL A 8 9.62 6.41 26.72
C VAL A 8 8.92 7.73 26.39
N HIS A 9 7.63 7.80 26.55
CA HIS A 9 6.84 9.01 26.31
C HIS A 9 7.28 10.17 27.23
N LYS A 10 7.43 9.89 28.54
CA LYS A 10 7.93 10.88 29.52
C LYS A 10 9.35 11.35 29.16
N TYR A 11 10.20 10.44 28.71
CA TYR A 11 11.55 10.78 28.24
C TYR A 11 11.48 11.73 27.03
N LEU A 12 10.65 11.43 26.04
CA LEU A 12 10.51 12.29 24.85
C LEU A 12 10.01 13.69 25.19
N LYS A 13 9.01 13.82 26.09
CA LYS A 13 8.59 15.12 26.60
C LYS A 13 9.73 15.92 27.24
N ASN A 14 10.63 15.25 27.92
CA ASN A 14 11.76 15.91 28.59
C ASN A 14 12.86 16.39 27.62
N ILE A 15 12.99 15.77 26.45
CA ILE A 15 14.00 16.12 25.45
C ILE A 15 13.46 17.00 24.33
N TYR A 16 12.15 17.12 24.20
CA TYR A 16 11.50 17.97 23.21
C TYR A 16 11.95 19.44 23.38
N GLY A 17 12.30 20.10 22.28
CA GLY A 17 12.88 21.44 22.27
C GLY A 17 14.36 21.54 22.71
N LYS A 18 14.96 20.45 23.25
CA LYS A 18 16.38 20.43 23.66
C LYS A 18 17.31 19.84 22.60
N ARG A 19 16.81 18.94 21.78
CA ARG A 19 17.47 18.37 20.60
C ARG A 19 16.43 17.87 19.61
N LYS A 20 16.83 17.68 18.35
CA LYS A 20 15.98 17.06 17.35
C LYS A 20 15.60 15.62 17.76
N ILE A 21 14.32 15.29 17.61
CA ILE A 21 13.77 13.94 17.79
C ILE A 21 14.14 13.09 16.58
N ARG A 22 14.83 11.98 16.80
CA ARG A 22 15.30 11.07 15.74
C ARG A 22 14.18 10.14 15.29
N VAL A 23 13.80 10.23 14.02
CA VAL A 23 12.67 9.50 13.42
C VAL A 23 13.18 8.48 12.42
N ALA A 24 13.12 7.19 12.75
CA ALA A 24 13.53 6.11 11.86
C ALA A 24 12.33 5.53 11.10
N PHE A 25 12.47 5.37 9.80
CA PHE A 25 11.55 4.61 8.96
C PHE A 25 12.20 3.28 8.57
N LEU A 26 11.65 2.17 9.05
CA LEU A 26 12.13 0.84 8.69
C LEU A 26 11.52 0.41 7.36
N CYS A 27 12.35 0.21 6.34
CA CYS A 27 11.93 -0.13 4.99
C CYS A 27 12.71 -1.33 4.44
N ASP A 28 12.02 -2.39 4.05
CA ASP A 28 12.61 -3.58 3.44
C ASP A 28 12.58 -3.53 1.91
N ASP A 29 11.63 -2.79 1.34
CA ASP A 29 11.41 -2.70 -0.10
C ASP A 29 10.94 -1.29 -0.47
N SER A 30 11.61 -0.63 -1.40
CA SER A 30 11.28 0.72 -1.84
C SER A 30 9.88 0.84 -2.47
N SER A 31 9.33 -0.22 -3.04
CA SER A 31 7.96 -0.25 -3.56
C SER A 31 6.90 -0.05 -2.47
N LYS A 32 7.24 -0.39 -1.22
CA LYS A 32 6.41 -0.18 -0.03
C LYS A 32 6.52 1.22 0.57
N TRP A 33 7.34 2.10 -0.01
CA TRP A 33 7.50 3.45 0.50
C TRP A 33 6.27 4.32 0.20
N LYS A 34 5.42 4.49 1.22
CA LYS A 34 4.19 5.31 1.16
C LYS A 34 4.20 6.47 2.17
N CYS A 35 5.37 6.76 2.75
CA CYS A 35 5.55 7.78 3.77
C CYS A 35 6.29 9.03 3.26
N GLN A 36 6.34 9.28 1.94
CA GLN A 36 7.10 10.40 1.38
C GLN A 36 6.62 11.75 1.96
N SER A 37 5.33 12.03 1.91
CA SER A 37 4.74 13.25 2.44
C SER A 37 5.01 13.45 3.93
N LEU A 38 4.95 12.37 4.72
CA LEU A 38 5.25 12.39 6.14
C LEU A 38 6.74 12.63 6.41
N TYR A 39 7.63 11.96 5.64
CA TYR A 39 9.07 12.16 5.73
C TYR A 39 9.44 13.64 5.47
N GLU A 40 8.88 14.24 4.44
CA GLU A 40 9.12 15.64 4.07
C GLU A 40 8.64 16.61 5.17
N LEU A 41 7.49 16.35 5.79
CA LEU A 41 7.03 17.16 6.93
C LEU A 41 7.98 17.07 8.12
N PHE A 42 8.55 15.91 8.42
CA PHE A 42 9.57 15.77 9.45
C PHE A 42 10.88 16.47 9.06
N LEU A 43 11.31 16.32 7.80
CA LEU A 43 12.55 16.93 7.29
C LEU A 43 12.50 18.46 7.37
N ASN A 44 11.35 19.06 7.06
CA ASN A 44 11.11 20.50 7.07
C ASN A 44 10.81 21.06 8.47
N SER A 45 10.85 20.23 9.50
CA SER A 45 10.65 20.67 10.90
C SER A 45 11.97 20.75 11.65
N ASP A 46 12.17 21.82 12.40
CA ASP A 46 13.35 21.98 13.25
C ASP A 46 13.40 21.01 14.43
N GLU A 47 12.27 20.40 14.76
CA GLU A 47 12.10 19.52 15.92
C GLU A 47 12.51 18.06 15.63
N PHE A 48 12.55 17.66 14.36
CA PHE A 48 12.74 16.27 13.97
C PHE A 48 13.96 16.06 13.08
N HIS A 49 14.49 14.83 13.11
CA HIS A 49 15.58 14.37 12.26
C HIS A 49 15.17 13.00 11.67
N PRO A 50 14.54 12.97 10.50
CA PRO A 50 14.09 11.74 9.85
C PRO A 50 15.23 11.05 9.10
N PHE A 51 15.23 9.71 9.11
CA PHE A 51 16.14 8.87 8.34
C PHE A 51 15.51 7.52 8.04
N VAL A 52 15.98 6.83 7.01
CA VAL A 52 15.52 5.52 6.59
C VAL A 52 16.50 4.44 7.02
N LEU A 53 15.99 3.31 7.46
CA LEU A 53 16.71 2.08 7.75
C LEU A 53 16.38 1.04 6.70
N ALA A 54 17.26 0.87 5.71
CA ALA A 54 17.14 -0.17 4.70
C ALA A 54 17.47 -1.53 5.32
N THR A 55 16.52 -2.46 5.28
CA THR A 55 16.64 -3.78 5.89
C THR A 55 16.17 -4.88 4.95
N LYS A 56 16.24 -6.10 5.41
CA LYS A 56 15.68 -7.29 4.77
C LYS A 56 14.45 -7.74 5.53
N ASN A 57 13.44 -8.32 4.86
CA ASN A 57 12.43 -9.08 5.58
C ASN A 57 12.90 -10.53 5.82
N ASP A 58 12.29 -11.17 6.81
CA ASP A 58 12.61 -12.52 7.27
C ASP A 58 11.55 -13.53 6.76
N ALA A 59 11.01 -13.29 5.55
CA ALA A 59 9.99 -14.12 4.96
C ALA A 59 10.52 -15.51 4.61
N PRO A 60 9.81 -16.58 4.99
CA PRO A 60 10.18 -17.91 4.56
C PRO A 60 9.94 -18.10 3.05
N SER A 61 10.75 -18.91 2.40
CA SER A 61 10.74 -19.10 0.95
C SER A 61 9.42 -19.61 0.35
N TYR A 62 8.58 -20.21 1.17
CA TYR A 62 7.27 -20.72 0.73
C TYR A 62 6.16 -19.66 0.76
N SER A 63 6.34 -18.56 1.45
CA SER A 63 5.30 -17.53 1.63
C SER A 63 5.38 -16.39 0.62
N SER A 64 6.59 -16.11 0.11
CA SER A 64 6.84 -15.09 -0.91
C SER A 64 8.19 -15.36 -1.58
N LYS A 65 8.51 -14.62 -2.65
CA LYS A 65 9.87 -14.62 -3.19
C LYS A 65 10.83 -14.16 -2.09
N PRO A 66 11.82 -14.96 -1.69
CA PRO A 66 12.77 -14.57 -0.65
C PRO A 66 13.55 -13.33 -1.07
N MET A 67 13.66 -12.37 -0.17
CA MET A 67 14.52 -11.21 -0.40
C MET A 67 15.99 -11.61 -0.40
N THR A 68 16.73 -11.05 -1.34
CA THR A 68 18.17 -11.21 -1.50
C THR A 68 18.93 -10.02 -0.87
N VAL A 69 20.24 -10.12 -0.79
CA VAL A 69 21.12 -8.97 -0.45
C VAL A 69 20.95 -7.85 -1.48
N GLN A 70 20.76 -8.20 -2.76
CA GLN A 70 20.58 -7.21 -3.83
C GLN A 70 19.33 -6.35 -3.61
N ASP A 71 18.24 -6.91 -3.09
CA ASP A 71 17.02 -6.15 -2.79
C ASP A 71 17.28 -5.09 -1.71
N VAL A 72 18.11 -5.41 -0.69
CA VAL A 72 18.52 -4.43 0.32
C VAL A 72 19.38 -3.32 -0.28
N LEU A 73 20.33 -3.69 -1.16
CA LEU A 73 21.16 -2.72 -1.87
C LEU A 73 20.33 -1.79 -2.77
N ASN A 74 19.36 -2.34 -3.49
CA ASN A 74 18.44 -1.58 -4.34
C ASN A 74 17.60 -0.61 -3.49
N THR A 75 17.05 -1.08 -2.36
CA THR A 75 16.28 -0.23 -1.43
C THR A 75 17.13 0.90 -0.87
N TYR A 76 18.35 0.62 -0.43
CA TYR A 76 19.29 1.64 0.04
C TYR A 76 19.59 2.66 -1.05
N LYS A 77 19.95 2.20 -2.27
CA LYS A 77 20.26 3.06 -3.40
C LYS A 77 19.08 3.97 -3.76
N PHE A 78 17.87 3.43 -3.82
CA PHE A 78 16.65 4.20 -4.11
C PHE A 78 16.51 5.44 -3.21
N PHE A 79 16.72 5.28 -1.91
CA PHE A 79 16.61 6.41 -0.97
C PHE A 79 17.80 7.36 -1.09
N LYS A 80 19.00 6.85 -1.29
CA LYS A 80 20.20 7.69 -1.48
C LYS A 80 20.11 8.55 -2.74
N ASP A 81 19.62 7.99 -3.85
CA ASP A 81 19.42 8.71 -5.10
C ASP A 81 18.39 9.86 -4.96
N LYS A 82 17.46 9.74 -4.00
CA LYS A 82 16.49 10.79 -3.63
C LYS A 82 17.04 11.80 -2.59
N GLY A 83 18.29 11.71 -2.19
CA GLY A 83 18.89 12.56 -1.16
C GLY A 83 18.39 12.27 0.26
N ILE A 84 17.74 11.13 0.49
CA ILE A 84 17.21 10.73 1.79
C ILE A 84 18.34 10.11 2.64
N GLU A 85 18.50 10.59 3.89
CA GLU A 85 19.45 10.01 4.83
C GLU A 85 19.08 8.56 5.13
N THR A 86 19.97 7.63 4.78
CA THR A 86 19.69 6.19 4.81
C THR A 86 20.85 5.41 5.37
N TYR A 87 20.55 4.42 6.19
CA TYR A 87 21.51 3.50 6.78
C TYR A 87 21.12 2.05 6.50
N TYR A 88 22.11 1.15 6.43
CA TYR A 88 21.87 -0.29 6.41
C TYR A 88 21.47 -0.79 7.80
N ALA A 89 20.28 -1.35 7.94
CA ALA A 89 19.85 -2.12 9.10
C ALA A 89 19.98 -3.64 8.89
N PHE A 90 20.64 -4.02 7.80
CA PHE A 90 21.10 -5.38 7.51
C PHE A 90 22.56 -5.29 7.04
N ASP A 91 23.44 -6.04 7.70
CA ASP A 91 24.85 -6.14 7.34
C ASP A 91 24.95 -7.07 6.11
N VAL A 92 25.15 -6.48 4.95
CA VAL A 92 25.16 -7.19 3.66
C VAL A 92 26.35 -8.12 3.50
N GLU A 93 27.47 -7.85 4.18
CA GLU A 93 28.68 -8.66 4.13
C GLU A 93 28.56 -9.88 5.05
N LYS A 94 28.02 -9.67 6.26
CA LYS A 94 27.89 -10.74 7.27
C LYS A 94 26.55 -11.47 7.21
N GLY A 95 25.59 -11.00 6.40
CA GLY A 95 24.25 -11.60 6.31
C GLY A 95 23.45 -11.49 7.61
N LYS A 96 23.63 -10.42 8.43
CA LYS A 96 23.04 -10.30 9.77
C LYS A 96 22.20 -9.05 9.92
N PHE A 97 21.07 -9.17 10.61
CA PHE A 97 20.25 -8.02 10.99
C PHE A 97 20.96 -7.16 12.05
N ILE A 98 20.97 -5.85 11.82
CA ILE A 98 21.49 -4.87 12.77
C ILE A 98 20.33 -4.40 13.66
N PRO A 99 20.40 -4.55 14.99
CA PRO A 99 19.35 -4.09 15.89
C PRO A 99 19.09 -2.59 15.74
N VAL A 100 17.82 -2.20 15.61
CA VAL A 100 17.42 -0.78 15.39
C VAL A 100 17.92 0.14 16.49
N LYS A 101 18.09 -0.36 17.72
CA LYS A 101 18.66 0.38 18.87
C LYS A 101 20.03 1.00 18.57
N LYS A 102 20.84 0.40 17.68
CA LYS A 102 22.17 0.94 17.31
C LYS A 102 22.07 2.32 16.64
N PHE A 103 20.97 2.61 15.97
CA PHE A 103 20.72 3.89 15.30
C PHE A 103 20.12 4.94 16.22
N LYS A 104 19.85 4.61 17.49
CA LYS A 104 19.32 5.51 18.53
C LYS A 104 18.08 6.30 18.08
N PRO A 105 17.05 5.67 17.50
CA PRO A 105 15.81 6.36 17.17
C PRO A 105 14.99 6.64 18.43
N ASP A 106 14.27 7.76 18.42
CA ASP A 106 13.27 8.12 19.41
C ASP A 106 11.88 7.65 18.96
N LEU A 107 11.60 7.77 17.64
CA LEU A 107 10.39 7.29 16.99
C LEU A 107 10.77 6.28 15.89
N ILE A 108 9.96 5.23 15.73
CA ILE A 108 10.17 4.22 14.70
C ILE A 108 8.86 4.01 13.95
N PHE A 109 8.90 4.21 12.63
CA PHE A 109 7.79 3.95 11.73
C PHE A 109 7.98 2.62 11.01
N TYR A 110 6.96 1.78 11.07
CA TYR A 110 6.84 0.54 10.31
C TYR A 110 5.82 0.72 9.18
N GLN A 111 6.04 0.03 8.04
CA GLN A 111 5.15 0.07 6.90
C GLN A 111 4.46 -1.27 6.61
N GLN A 112 4.94 -2.34 7.26
CA GLN A 112 4.32 -3.68 7.18
C GLN A 112 4.40 -4.40 8.52
N PRO A 113 3.48 -5.34 8.83
CA PRO A 113 3.48 -6.09 10.07
C PRO A 113 4.13 -7.47 9.95
N TRP A 114 4.46 -7.92 8.73
CA TRP A 114 4.90 -9.29 8.44
C TRP A 114 6.41 -9.37 8.31
N TYR A 115 6.96 -10.53 8.72
CA TYR A 115 8.35 -10.93 8.48
C TYR A 115 9.41 -9.90 8.90
N ILE A 116 9.10 -9.09 9.92
CA ILE A 116 10.10 -8.22 10.53
C ILE A 116 10.92 -9.07 11.49
N HIS A 117 12.24 -9.07 11.30
CA HIS A 117 13.15 -9.79 12.19
C HIS A 117 12.97 -9.37 13.64
N THR A 118 13.06 -10.31 14.57
CA THR A 118 12.73 -10.10 15.99
C THR A 118 13.51 -8.97 16.64
N SER A 119 14.78 -8.73 16.26
CA SER A 119 15.61 -7.64 16.79
C SER A 119 15.21 -6.23 16.29
N GLN A 120 14.31 -6.15 15.31
CA GLN A 120 13.89 -4.91 14.68
C GLN A 120 12.40 -4.59 14.89
N GLY A 121 11.61 -5.58 15.30
CA GLY A 121 10.17 -5.47 15.48
C GLY A 121 9.73 -4.70 16.73
N PRO A 122 8.46 -4.28 16.80
CA PRO A 122 7.95 -3.42 17.87
C PRO A 122 7.98 -4.09 19.26
N VAL A 123 8.02 -5.41 19.34
CA VAL A 123 8.19 -6.15 20.61
C VAL A 123 9.47 -5.76 21.35
N VAL A 124 10.55 -5.54 20.61
CA VAL A 124 11.85 -5.10 21.15
C VAL A 124 11.96 -3.59 21.16
N SER A 125 11.55 -2.95 20.08
CA SER A 125 11.74 -1.50 19.88
C SER A 125 10.90 -0.65 20.83
N SER A 126 9.72 -1.11 21.24
CA SER A 126 8.89 -0.40 22.23
C SER A 126 9.51 -0.28 23.63
N LYS A 127 10.66 -0.92 23.87
CA LYS A 127 11.40 -0.77 25.13
C LYS A 127 12.23 0.51 25.18
N PHE A 128 12.51 1.14 24.04
CA PHE A 128 13.40 2.31 23.96
C PHE A 128 12.93 3.42 23.01
N ALA A 129 11.91 3.18 22.18
CA ALA A 129 11.36 4.15 21.23
C ALA A 129 9.82 4.03 21.19
N LEU A 130 9.13 5.10 20.79
CA LEU A 130 7.72 5.01 20.42
C LEU A 130 7.62 4.41 19.01
N THR A 131 6.70 3.47 18.84
CA THR A 131 6.59 2.67 17.62
C THR A 131 5.25 2.95 16.92
N TYR A 132 5.33 3.33 15.67
CA TYR A 132 4.21 3.75 14.85
C TYR A 132 4.05 2.82 13.65
N TYR A 133 2.83 2.63 13.21
CA TYR A 133 2.54 1.87 12.01
C TYR A 133 1.70 2.70 11.03
N VAL A 134 2.26 2.95 9.87
CA VAL A 134 1.59 3.48 8.68
C VAL A 134 1.67 2.39 7.63
N PRO A 135 0.58 1.69 7.31
CA PRO A 135 0.59 0.61 6.33
C PRO A 135 1.09 1.08 4.96
N TYR A 136 1.80 0.21 4.23
CA TYR A 136 2.21 0.50 2.86
C TYR A 136 1.08 0.31 1.83
N PHE A 137 -0.05 -0.22 2.26
CA PHE A 137 -1.23 -0.48 1.43
C PHE A 137 -2.49 -0.14 2.20
N ILE A 138 -3.54 0.16 1.47
CA ILE A 138 -4.86 0.37 2.07
C ILE A 138 -5.54 -0.98 2.21
N ALA A 139 -5.72 -1.39 3.46
CA ALA A 139 -6.39 -2.65 3.79
C ALA A 139 -7.86 -2.59 3.44
N ASN A 140 -8.27 -3.32 2.41
CA ASN A 140 -9.65 -3.38 1.95
C ASN A 140 -10.37 -4.69 2.37
N VAL A 141 -9.66 -5.59 3.03
CA VAL A 141 -10.16 -6.93 3.39
C VAL A 141 -10.37 -7.10 4.89
N SER A 142 -11.04 -8.17 5.27
CA SER A 142 -11.40 -8.47 6.68
C SER A 142 -10.40 -9.44 7.32
N SER A 143 -9.11 -9.38 6.96
CA SER A 143 -8.08 -10.29 7.48
C SER A 143 -7.57 -9.91 8.87
N PRO A 144 -7.59 -10.80 9.88
CA PRO A 144 -6.96 -10.57 11.17
C PRO A 144 -5.46 -10.27 11.09
N MET A 145 -4.79 -10.70 10.01
CA MET A 145 -3.37 -10.42 9.79
C MET A 145 -3.08 -8.93 9.62
N GLU A 146 -4.09 -8.11 9.29
CA GLU A 146 -3.95 -6.68 9.06
C GLU A 146 -4.12 -5.86 10.34
N TYR A 147 -4.73 -6.42 11.40
CA TYR A 147 -5.04 -5.64 12.60
C TYR A 147 -4.75 -6.34 13.94
N ASP A 148 -4.71 -7.68 14.07
CA ASP A 148 -4.59 -8.36 15.38
C ASP A 148 -3.36 -9.27 15.53
N LEU A 149 -2.27 -9.04 14.80
CA LEU A 149 -1.00 -9.69 15.09
C LEU A 149 -0.39 -9.20 16.41
N ARG A 150 0.55 -9.97 16.96
CA ARG A 150 1.37 -9.52 18.09
C ARG A 150 2.05 -8.19 17.80
N PHE A 151 2.48 -7.96 16.57
CA PHE A 151 3.01 -6.70 16.06
C PHE A 151 2.11 -5.51 16.44
N HIS A 152 0.84 -5.52 16.06
CA HIS A 152 -0.10 -4.41 16.26
C HIS A 152 -0.29 -4.06 17.73
N ARG A 153 -0.30 -5.05 18.61
CA ARG A 153 -0.49 -4.85 20.07
C ARG A 153 0.70 -4.20 20.76
N TYR A 154 1.91 -4.28 20.17
CA TYR A 154 3.12 -3.66 20.71
C TYR A 154 3.39 -2.26 20.16
N LEU A 155 2.63 -1.80 19.15
CA LEU A 155 2.72 -0.43 18.64
C LEU A 155 2.23 0.59 19.66
N TYR A 156 2.88 1.74 19.67
CA TYR A 156 2.39 2.92 20.40
C TYR A 156 1.15 3.49 19.69
N ARG A 157 1.21 3.71 18.35
CA ARG A 157 0.08 4.10 17.51
C ARG A 157 0.00 3.22 16.26
N TYR A 158 -1.20 2.90 15.86
CA TYR A 158 -1.54 2.34 14.57
C TYR A 158 -2.48 3.32 13.86
N TYR A 159 -1.98 3.96 12.82
CA TYR A 159 -2.72 4.93 12.05
C TYR A 159 -3.62 4.22 11.02
N VAL A 160 -4.89 4.59 11.01
CA VAL A 160 -5.92 3.95 10.18
C VAL A 160 -6.64 4.96 9.30
N LEU A 161 -7.21 4.46 8.20
CA LEU A 161 -7.78 5.26 7.13
C LEU A 161 -8.93 6.16 7.57
N ASN A 162 -9.90 5.62 8.32
CA ASN A 162 -11.11 6.34 8.76
C ASN A 162 -11.73 5.67 9.99
N GLU A 163 -12.80 6.28 10.52
CA GLU A 163 -13.52 5.78 11.69
C GLU A 163 -14.13 4.40 11.46
N ILE A 164 -14.58 4.12 10.25
CA ILE A 164 -15.20 2.82 9.92
C ILE A 164 -14.18 1.68 10.07
N VAL A 165 -12.94 1.90 9.60
CA VAL A 165 -11.84 0.94 9.76
C VAL A 165 -11.43 0.83 11.23
N ARG A 166 -11.32 1.98 11.94
CA ARG A 166 -11.02 2.00 13.37
C ARG A 166 -12.02 1.16 14.17
N ASP A 167 -13.31 1.38 13.98
CA ASP A 167 -14.36 0.70 14.73
C ASP A 167 -14.40 -0.80 14.40
N PHE A 168 -14.26 -1.14 13.11
CA PHE A 168 -14.18 -2.52 12.66
C PHE A 168 -12.99 -3.28 13.28
N TYR A 169 -11.81 -2.64 13.37
CA TYR A 169 -10.63 -3.23 13.99
C TYR A 169 -10.78 -3.28 15.52
N ALA A 170 -11.26 -2.21 16.16
CA ALA A 170 -11.42 -2.13 17.61
C ALA A 170 -12.32 -3.22 18.17
N GLU A 171 -13.41 -3.57 17.47
CA GLU A 171 -14.29 -4.68 17.84
C GLU A 171 -13.58 -6.04 17.85
N ARG A 172 -12.59 -6.22 16.99
CA ARG A 172 -11.94 -7.51 16.69
C ARG A 172 -10.56 -7.68 17.31
N MET A 173 -9.85 -6.59 17.57
CA MET A 173 -8.52 -6.61 18.17
C MET A 173 -8.59 -7.05 19.64
N LYS A 174 -7.61 -7.84 20.08
CA LYS A 174 -7.50 -8.27 21.49
C LYS A 174 -7.26 -7.12 22.45
N ASN A 175 -6.62 -6.02 22.01
CA ASN A 175 -6.44 -4.80 22.81
C ASN A 175 -7.55 -3.77 22.62
N LYS A 176 -8.68 -4.13 21.99
CA LYS A 176 -9.85 -3.28 21.77
C LYS A 176 -9.53 -1.96 21.05
N GLY A 177 -8.48 -1.95 20.20
CA GLY A 177 -8.11 -0.77 19.43
C GLY A 177 -7.52 0.39 20.24
N GLU A 178 -7.05 0.16 21.47
CA GLU A 178 -6.52 1.23 22.37
C GLU A 178 -5.44 2.11 21.72
N ASN A 179 -4.75 1.61 20.71
CA ASN A 179 -3.68 2.31 20.00
C ASN A 179 -4.03 2.74 18.58
N LEU A 180 -5.28 2.57 18.16
CA LEU A 180 -5.76 3.04 16.86
C LEU A 180 -5.95 4.56 16.88
N LYS A 181 -5.52 5.22 15.80
CA LYS A 181 -5.76 6.65 15.57
C LYS A 181 -6.16 6.86 14.11
N VAL A 182 -7.25 7.58 13.90
CA VAL A 182 -7.70 7.95 12.55
C VAL A 182 -6.92 9.16 12.08
N THR A 183 -6.25 9.02 10.92
CA THR A 183 -5.46 10.10 10.32
C THR A 183 -5.66 10.21 8.81
N GLY A 184 -6.32 9.24 8.18
CA GLY A 184 -6.20 9.00 6.74
C GLY A 184 -5.03 8.08 6.42
N HIS A 185 -4.71 7.95 5.13
CA HIS A 185 -3.61 7.12 4.65
C HIS A 185 -2.66 7.93 3.78
N THR A 186 -1.37 7.92 4.08
CA THR A 186 -0.35 8.76 3.42
C THR A 186 -0.24 8.54 1.90
N GLN A 187 -0.60 7.38 1.38
CA GLN A 187 -0.70 7.14 -0.06
C GLN A 187 -1.73 8.04 -0.75
N LEU A 188 -2.80 8.43 -0.04
CA LEU A 188 -3.86 9.29 -0.56
C LEU A 188 -3.51 10.77 -0.51
N ASP A 189 -2.45 11.15 0.21
CA ASP A 189 -1.96 12.54 0.28
C ASP A 189 -1.60 13.08 -1.11
N TYR A 190 -1.24 12.20 -2.04
CA TYR A 190 -1.01 12.57 -3.43
C TYR A 190 -2.19 13.36 -4.02
N PHE A 191 -3.42 12.88 -3.84
CA PHE A 191 -4.62 13.55 -4.34
C PHE A 191 -4.95 14.84 -3.59
N TYR A 192 -4.65 14.91 -2.29
CA TYR A 192 -4.79 16.14 -1.50
C TYR A 192 -3.81 17.23 -1.96
N LEU A 193 -2.56 16.84 -2.24
CA LEU A 193 -1.51 17.77 -2.66
C LEU A 193 -1.64 18.21 -4.12
N HIS A 194 -2.41 17.48 -4.94
CA HIS A 194 -2.61 17.76 -6.37
C HIS A 194 -4.11 17.87 -6.73
N PRO A 195 -4.86 18.82 -6.14
CA PRO A 195 -6.33 18.83 -6.26
C PRO A 195 -6.86 19.20 -7.66
N ASN A 196 -6.06 19.81 -8.52
CA ASN A 196 -6.49 20.42 -9.78
C ASN A 196 -6.11 19.63 -11.05
N LYS A 197 -5.81 18.33 -10.95
CA LYS A 197 -5.47 17.51 -12.12
C LYS A 197 -6.68 16.96 -12.89
N ASP A 198 -7.90 17.45 -12.62
CA ASP A 198 -9.11 17.04 -13.37
C ASP A 198 -9.04 17.36 -14.88
N ASN A 199 -8.15 18.26 -15.30
CA ASN A 199 -7.94 18.68 -16.70
C ASN A 199 -6.84 17.89 -17.45
N CYS A 200 -6.23 16.86 -16.86
CA CYS A 200 -5.28 16.05 -17.60
C CYS A 200 -6.01 15.12 -18.58
N ALA A 201 -5.41 14.91 -19.75
CA ALA A 201 -5.91 13.94 -20.71
C ALA A 201 -5.92 12.54 -20.06
N ARG A 202 -7.09 11.90 -20.02
CA ARG A 202 -7.28 10.55 -19.45
C ARG A 202 -7.34 9.54 -20.60
N ASP A 203 -6.18 9.05 -20.94
CA ASP A 203 -6.02 8.21 -22.15
C ASP A 203 -5.91 6.72 -21.83
N PHE A 204 -5.37 6.40 -20.64
CA PHE A 204 -5.03 5.01 -20.33
C PHE A 204 -6.24 4.19 -19.85
N VAL A 205 -6.23 2.92 -20.24
CA VAL A 205 -7.02 1.87 -19.60
C VAL A 205 -6.03 0.92 -18.92
N ILE A 206 -6.16 0.75 -17.61
CA ILE A 206 -5.28 -0.10 -16.84
C ILE A 206 -5.90 -1.49 -16.70
N TYR A 207 -5.12 -2.54 -16.96
CA TYR A 207 -5.39 -3.90 -16.52
C TYR A 207 -4.41 -4.28 -15.41
N ALA A 208 -4.94 -4.51 -14.20
CA ALA A 208 -4.13 -4.75 -13.01
C ALA A 208 -4.55 -6.04 -12.28
N PRO A 209 -4.05 -7.20 -12.73
CA PRO A 209 -4.37 -8.49 -12.09
C PRO A 209 -3.62 -8.70 -10.77
N HIS A 210 -4.34 -9.28 -9.79
CA HIS A 210 -3.81 -9.65 -8.48
C HIS A 210 -3.07 -10.98 -8.50
N TRP A 211 -2.23 -11.18 -7.51
CA TRP A 211 -1.35 -12.37 -7.38
C TRP A 211 -1.98 -13.56 -6.64
N SER A 212 -3.06 -13.37 -5.86
CA SER A 212 -3.56 -14.35 -4.87
C SER A 212 -4.27 -15.56 -5.50
N ILE A 213 -3.70 -16.12 -6.57
CA ILE A 213 -4.18 -17.36 -7.21
C ILE A 213 -4.00 -18.52 -6.21
N ASN A 214 -5.09 -19.23 -5.91
CA ASN A 214 -5.08 -20.34 -4.96
C ASN A 214 -4.37 -20.02 -3.64
N TYR A 215 -4.66 -18.83 -3.08
CA TYR A 215 -4.06 -18.35 -1.84
C TYR A 215 -5.14 -18.01 -0.79
N PRO A 216 -5.70 -19.02 -0.10
CA PRO A 216 -6.68 -18.76 0.95
C PRO A 216 -6.03 -18.05 2.15
N PRO A 217 -6.77 -17.18 2.83
CA PRO A 217 -8.17 -16.86 2.58
C PRO A 217 -8.43 -15.79 1.52
N GLU A 218 -7.41 -15.14 0.98
CA GLU A 218 -7.58 -13.97 0.10
C GLU A 218 -8.28 -14.29 -1.22
N ASN A 219 -7.72 -15.14 -2.07
CA ASN A 219 -8.27 -15.65 -3.33
C ASN A 219 -8.95 -14.60 -4.25
N TYR A 220 -8.41 -13.38 -4.33
CA TYR A 220 -8.97 -12.34 -5.18
C TYR A 220 -8.69 -12.53 -6.67
N ALA A 221 -7.55 -13.19 -6.97
CA ALA A 221 -7.08 -13.33 -8.34
C ALA A 221 -8.07 -14.09 -9.22
N THR A 222 -8.34 -13.51 -10.38
CA THR A 222 -9.24 -14.01 -11.42
C THR A 222 -8.50 -14.29 -12.73
N PHE A 223 -7.20 -14.20 -12.74
CA PHE A 223 -6.32 -14.29 -13.91
C PHE A 223 -6.57 -15.54 -14.77
N GLU A 224 -6.96 -16.66 -14.16
CA GLU A 224 -7.17 -17.92 -14.86
C GLU A 224 -8.25 -17.84 -15.96
N TRP A 225 -9.29 -17.01 -15.77
CA TRP A 225 -10.36 -16.86 -16.76
C TRP A 225 -10.29 -15.56 -17.57
N ASN A 226 -9.44 -14.60 -17.18
CA ASN A 226 -9.40 -13.31 -17.87
C ASN A 226 -8.04 -12.92 -18.43
N GLY A 227 -6.93 -13.47 -17.90
CA GLY A 227 -5.59 -13.00 -18.23
C GLY A 227 -5.28 -13.04 -19.73
N LYS A 228 -5.45 -14.21 -20.37
CA LYS A 228 -5.23 -14.38 -21.81
C LYS A 228 -6.29 -13.63 -22.63
N GLU A 229 -7.54 -13.69 -22.20
CA GLU A 229 -8.68 -13.09 -22.91
C GLU A 229 -8.58 -11.57 -22.96
N ILE A 230 -8.18 -10.90 -21.86
CA ILE A 230 -8.01 -9.45 -21.86
C ILE A 230 -6.83 -9.02 -22.74
N LEU A 231 -5.74 -9.78 -22.80
CA LEU A 231 -4.64 -9.51 -23.71
C LEU A 231 -5.11 -9.60 -25.19
N GLU A 232 -5.83 -10.66 -25.57
CA GLU A 232 -6.37 -10.81 -26.92
C GLU A 232 -7.42 -9.73 -27.26
N PHE A 233 -8.18 -9.30 -26.26
CA PHE A 233 -9.08 -8.18 -26.39
C PHE A 233 -8.34 -6.87 -26.60
N ALA A 234 -7.27 -6.63 -25.85
CA ALA A 234 -6.44 -5.43 -25.97
C ALA A 234 -5.79 -5.32 -27.36
N LYS A 235 -5.32 -6.43 -27.93
CA LYS A 235 -4.79 -6.47 -29.31
C LYS A 235 -5.82 -6.05 -30.37
N LYS A 236 -7.11 -6.30 -30.12
CA LYS A 236 -8.20 -5.91 -31.03
C LYS A 236 -8.61 -4.44 -30.89
N HIS A 237 -8.10 -3.73 -29.87
CA HIS A 237 -8.36 -2.32 -29.62
C HIS A 237 -7.05 -1.50 -29.58
N PRO A 238 -6.32 -1.39 -30.70
CA PRO A 238 -5.02 -0.70 -30.76
C PRO A 238 -5.14 0.83 -30.62
N ASP A 239 -6.34 1.39 -30.74
CA ASP A 239 -6.66 2.79 -30.49
C ASP A 239 -6.73 3.14 -28.98
N ILE A 240 -6.78 2.13 -28.11
CA ILE A 240 -6.75 2.29 -26.67
C ILE A 240 -5.30 2.24 -26.17
N LYS A 241 -4.91 3.23 -25.37
CA LYS A 241 -3.62 3.21 -24.69
C LYS A 241 -3.68 2.31 -23.45
N TRP A 242 -3.25 1.08 -23.59
CA TRP A 242 -3.25 0.10 -22.52
C TRP A 242 -2.09 0.27 -21.57
N VAL A 243 -2.34 0.01 -20.28
CA VAL A 243 -1.31 -0.19 -19.26
C VAL A 243 -1.55 -1.52 -18.57
N PHE A 244 -0.62 -2.44 -18.73
CA PHE A 244 -0.58 -3.67 -17.96
C PHE A 244 0.21 -3.44 -16.68
N LYS A 245 -0.49 -3.48 -15.54
CA LYS A 245 0.09 -3.27 -14.21
C LYS A 245 -0.13 -4.50 -13.33
N PRO A 246 0.61 -5.59 -13.58
CA PRO A 246 0.50 -6.78 -12.75
C PRO A 246 1.01 -6.53 -11.34
N HIS A 247 0.50 -7.28 -10.37
CA HIS A 247 1.10 -7.30 -9.05
C HIS A 247 2.54 -7.87 -9.10
N PRO A 248 3.52 -7.33 -8.39
CA PRO A 248 4.94 -7.75 -8.49
C PRO A 248 5.20 -9.24 -8.31
N ILE A 249 4.41 -9.94 -7.50
CA ILE A 249 4.54 -11.39 -7.28
C ILE A 249 3.72 -12.24 -8.27
N LEU A 250 3.01 -11.66 -9.21
CA LEU A 250 2.14 -12.42 -10.13
C LEU A 250 2.93 -13.44 -10.96
N LYS A 251 4.08 -13.06 -11.55
CA LYS A 251 4.95 -13.99 -12.30
C LYS A 251 5.30 -15.22 -11.48
N HIS A 252 5.76 -14.99 -10.25
CA HIS A 252 6.12 -16.08 -9.33
C HIS A 252 4.91 -16.99 -9.02
N ARG A 253 3.72 -16.42 -8.84
CA ARG A 253 2.51 -17.21 -8.56
C ARG A 253 2.05 -18.01 -9.77
N LEU A 254 2.07 -17.45 -10.96
CA LEU A 254 1.73 -18.16 -12.21
C LEU A 254 2.62 -19.40 -12.39
N LEU A 255 3.91 -19.27 -12.14
CA LEU A 255 4.88 -20.35 -12.22
C LEU A 255 4.66 -21.41 -11.12
N THR A 256 4.60 -20.99 -9.85
CA THR A 256 4.50 -21.90 -8.70
C THR A 256 3.16 -22.62 -8.61
N GLN A 257 2.08 -22.00 -9.08
CA GLN A 257 0.76 -22.62 -9.19
C GLN A 257 0.57 -23.40 -10.51
N LYS A 258 1.62 -23.47 -11.36
CA LYS A 258 1.59 -24.18 -12.66
C LYS A 258 0.48 -23.70 -13.61
N ILE A 259 0.11 -22.44 -13.51
CA ILE A 259 -0.86 -21.79 -14.42
C ILE A 259 -0.22 -21.54 -15.77
N MET A 260 1.04 -21.12 -15.76
CA MET A 260 1.86 -20.88 -16.95
C MET A 260 3.29 -21.38 -16.72
N LYS A 261 3.95 -21.86 -17.78
CA LYS A 261 5.38 -22.15 -17.80
C LYS A 261 6.18 -20.85 -17.94
N GLU A 262 7.47 -20.90 -17.65
CA GLU A 262 8.35 -19.75 -17.69
C GLU A 262 8.38 -19.08 -19.07
N ASP A 263 8.51 -19.87 -20.14
CA ASP A 263 8.50 -19.36 -21.51
C ASP A 263 7.14 -18.76 -21.92
N GLU A 264 6.03 -19.29 -21.39
CA GLU A 264 4.69 -18.73 -21.60
C GLU A 264 4.53 -17.39 -20.88
N ILE A 265 5.08 -17.25 -19.68
CA ILE A 265 5.07 -15.99 -18.90
C ILE A 265 5.86 -14.93 -19.68
N GLU A 266 7.07 -15.25 -20.17
CA GLU A 266 7.87 -14.30 -20.94
C GLU A 266 7.19 -13.87 -22.24
N LYS A 267 6.55 -14.80 -22.96
CA LYS A 267 5.76 -14.49 -24.16
C LYS A 267 4.59 -13.59 -23.84
N TYR A 268 3.88 -13.84 -22.73
CA TYR A 268 2.73 -13.05 -22.29
C TYR A 268 3.15 -11.61 -21.95
N TRP A 269 4.25 -11.42 -21.21
CA TRP A 269 4.76 -10.08 -20.89
C TRP A 269 5.26 -9.32 -22.13
N ARG A 270 5.93 -10.00 -23.05
CA ARG A 270 6.33 -9.40 -24.34
C ARG A 270 5.12 -8.97 -25.16
N ALA A 271 4.10 -9.79 -25.25
CA ALA A 271 2.89 -9.45 -25.96
C ALA A 271 2.16 -8.22 -25.35
N TRP A 272 2.20 -8.05 -24.02
CA TRP A 272 1.71 -6.82 -23.39
C TRP A 272 2.58 -5.60 -23.74
N ALA A 273 3.89 -5.75 -23.83
CA ALA A 273 4.80 -4.66 -24.22
C ALA A 273 4.59 -4.22 -25.69
N GLU A 274 4.08 -5.09 -26.54
CA GLU A 274 3.70 -4.76 -27.93
C GLU A 274 2.36 -4.01 -27.99
N VAL A 275 1.46 -4.24 -27.05
CA VAL A 275 0.11 -3.64 -27.01
C VAL A 275 0.11 -2.31 -26.27
N GLY A 276 0.94 -2.17 -25.23
CA GLY A 276 0.91 -1.00 -24.36
C GLY A 276 2.09 -0.91 -23.41
N ILE A 277 1.90 -0.20 -22.32
CA ILE A 277 2.91 -0.01 -21.28
C ILE A 277 2.85 -1.17 -20.28
N VAL A 278 3.98 -1.82 -20.01
CA VAL A 278 4.12 -2.76 -18.89
C VAL A 278 4.73 -2.02 -17.71
N HIS A 279 3.96 -1.87 -16.63
CA HIS A 279 4.38 -1.16 -15.43
C HIS A 279 4.48 -2.14 -14.24
N GLU A 280 5.66 -2.68 -14.00
CA GLU A 280 5.89 -3.68 -12.93
C GLU A 280 6.23 -3.03 -11.60
N ASP A 281 7.06 -1.97 -11.61
CA ASP A 281 7.64 -1.34 -10.42
C ASP A 281 7.52 0.18 -10.45
N GLY A 282 7.73 0.81 -9.30
CA GLY A 282 7.78 2.27 -9.14
C GLY A 282 6.44 2.90 -8.77
N ASP A 283 6.42 4.23 -8.78
CA ASP A 283 5.23 5.02 -8.51
C ASP A 283 4.23 4.93 -9.69
N TYR A 284 2.96 4.77 -9.36
CA TYR A 284 1.87 4.58 -10.32
C TYR A 284 0.76 5.65 -10.21
N MET A 285 0.93 6.64 -9.34
CA MET A 285 -0.10 7.66 -9.15
C MET A 285 -0.35 8.47 -10.42
N ASP A 286 0.70 8.83 -11.15
CA ASP A 286 0.60 9.50 -12.45
C ASP A 286 -0.19 8.68 -13.48
N ILE A 287 0.01 7.35 -13.47
CA ILE A 287 -0.73 6.44 -14.36
C ILE A 287 -2.20 6.41 -13.96
N PHE A 288 -2.51 6.34 -12.66
CA PHE A 288 -3.88 6.39 -12.16
C PHE A 288 -4.59 7.68 -12.58
N GLU A 289 -3.96 8.83 -12.43
CA GLU A 289 -4.54 10.12 -12.83
C GLU A 289 -4.81 10.23 -14.33
N LYS A 290 -3.88 9.72 -15.15
CA LYS A 290 -4.02 9.72 -16.63
C LYS A 290 -4.92 8.60 -17.15
N SER A 291 -5.52 7.81 -16.27
CA SER A 291 -6.37 6.69 -16.66
C SER A 291 -7.84 7.07 -16.67
N ARG A 292 -8.56 6.58 -17.67
CA ARG A 292 -10.00 6.71 -17.82
C ARG A 292 -10.78 5.52 -17.27
N ALA A 293 -10.11 4.40 -17.02
CA ALA A 293 -10.71 3.21 -16.39
C ALA A 293 -9.65 2.27 -15.82
N LEU A 294 -10.04 1.48 -14.84
CA LEU A 294 -9.26 0.39 -14.26
C LEU A 294 -10.04 -0.92 -14.36
N ILE A 295 -9.41 -1.97 -14.86
CA ILE A 295 -9.90 -3.36 -14.86
C ILE A 295 -9.03 -4.14 -13.88
N THR A 296 -9.61 -4.63 -12.77
CA THR A 296 -8.80 -5.21 -11.69
C THR A 296 -9.57 -6.15 -10.78
N ASP A 297 -8.83 -7.07 -10.18
CA ASP A 297 -9.21 -7.84 -8.99
C ASP A 297 -8.30 -7.50 -7.78
N CYS A 298 -7.45 -6.48 -7.92
CA CYS A 298 -6.50 -6.06 -6.88
C CYS A 298 -7.18 -5.26 -5.77
N GLY A 299 -7.23 -5.83 -4.56
CA GLY A 299 -7.91 -5.23 -3.43
C GLY A 299 -7.38 -3.84 -3.03
N SER A 300 -6.06 -3.62 -2.99
CA SER A 300 -5.47 -2.35 -2.54
C SER A 300 -5.80 -1.18 -3.47
N PHE A 301 -5.83 -1.40 -4.78
CA PHE A 301 -6.12 -0.35 -5.76
C PHE A 301 -7.56 0.20 -5.70
N LEU A 302 -8.49 -0.54 -5.11
CA LEU A 302 -9.89 -0.14 -5.09
C LEU A 302 -10.10 1.21 -4.39
N THR A 303 -9.46 1.43 -3.25
CA THR A 303 -9.56 2.72 -2.55
C THR A 303 -8.72 3.80 -3.22
N GLU A 304 -7.51 3.50 -3.67
CA GLU A 304 -6.62 4.48 -4.29
C GLU A 304 -7.20 5.00 -5.61
N PHE A 305 -7.65 4.10 -6.48
CA PHE A 305 -8.23 4.48 -7.77
C PHE A 305 -9.58 5.21 -7.65
N PHE A 306 -10.30 4.99 -6.54
CA PHE A 306 -11.57 5.67 -6.26
C PHE A 306 -11.43 7.21 -6.25
N LEU A 307 -10.27 7.72 -5.81
CA LEU A 307 -9.99 9.15 -5.76
C LEU A 307 -9.80 9.77 -7.15
N THR A 308 -9.54 8.97 -8.17
CA THR A 308 -9.49 9.45 -9.57
C THR A 308 -10.85 9.81 -10.12
N LYS A 309 -11.93 9.41 -9.44
CA LYS A 309 -13.33 9.57 -9.87
C LYS A 309 -13.70 8.71 -11.10
N GLN A 310 -12.76 7.89 -11.60
CA GLN A 310 -12.95 7.12 -12.83
C GLN A 310 -13.61 5.75 -12.57
N PRO A 311 -14.24 5.15 -13.58
CA PRO A 311 -14.89 3.85 -13.46
C PRO A 311 -13.88 2.73 -13.23
N VAL A 312 -14.31 1.73 -12.45
CA VAL A 312 -13.60 0.46 -12.27
C VAL A 312 -14.49 -0.68 -12.74
N ILE A 313 -13.93 -1.55 -13.56
CA ILE A 313 -14.47 -2.89 -13.85
C ILE A 313 -13.79 -3.83 -12.86
N LEU A 314 -14.53 -4.17 -11.80
CA LEU A 314 -14.07 -5.06 -10.75
C LEU A 314 -14.30 -6.52 -11.18
N LEU A 315 -13.20 -7.24 -11.38
CA LEU A 315 -13.22 -8.67 -11.68
C LEU A 315 -13.50 -9.43 -10.39
N VAL A 316 -14.58 -10.19 -10.35
CA VAL A 316 -15.09 -10.82 -9.11
C VAL A 316 -14.64 -12.26 -9.03
N SER A 317 -14.01 -12.63 -7.92
CA SER A 317 -13.77 -14.02 -7.53
C SER A 317 -14.84 -14.42 -6.49
N ASP A 318 -15.54 -15.52 -6.71
CA ASP A 318 -16.49 -16.12 -5.78
C ASP A 318 -15.84 -16.75 -4.55
N LYS A 319 -14.50 -16.96 -4.61
CA LYS A 319 -13.66 -17.48 -3.54
C LYS A 319 -13.00 -16.39 -2.70
N ALA A 320 -13.19 -15.11 -3.07
CA ALA A 320 -12.52 -13.99 -2.42
C ALA A 320 -12.99 -13.79 -0.98
N MET A 321 -12.04 -13.41 -0.10
CA MET A 321 -12.35 -12.94 1.24
C MET A 321 -13.26 -11.69 1.19
N PRO A 322 -14.22 -11.55 2.10
CA PRO A 322 -15.07 -10.36 2.15
C PRO A 322 -14.28 -9.06 2.34
N TYR A 323 -14.72 -8.01 1.69
CA TYR A 323 -14.21 -6.67 1.93
C TYR A 323 -14.61 -6.18 3.34
N ASN A 324 -13.75 -5.36 3.95
CA ASN A 324 -14.10 -4.68 5.19
C ASN A 324 -15.21 -3.62 4.96
N PRO A 325 -15.87 -3.13 6.02
CA PRO A 325 -17.01 -2.21 5.86
C PRO A 325 -16.69 -0.90 5.15
N SER A 326 -15.46 -0.39 5.22
CA SER A 326 -15.03 0.80 4.49
C SER A 326 -14.93 0.52 3.00
N ALA A 327 -14.25 -0.56 2.61
CA ALA A 327 -14.11 -0.97 1.22
C ALA A 327 -15.47 -1.35 0.59
N GLN A 328 -16.39 -1.94 1.34
CA GLN A 328 -17.75 -2.22 0.86
C GLN A 328 -18.49 -0.95 0.41
N LYS A 329 -18.27 0.20 1.07
CA LYS A 329 -18.84 1.50 0.66
C LYS A 329 -18.24 2.02 -0.65
N ILE A 330 -17.04 1.59 -1.00
CA ILE A 330 -16.35 1.95 -2.24
C ILE A 330 -16.79 1.04 -3.39
N VAL A 331 -16.65 -0.29 -3.20
CA VAL A 331 -16.86 -1.28 -4.29
C VAL A 331 -18.29 -1.35 -4.79
N LYS A 332 -19.27 -0.90 -4.02
CA LYS A 332 -20.66 -0.78 -4.51
C LYS A 332 -20.85 0.27 -5.61
N ASN A 333 -19.84 1.13 -5.85
CA ASN A 333 -19.83 2.14 -6.89
C ASN A 333 -19.00 1.70 -8.11
N TYR A 334 -18.68 0.40 -8.21
CA TYR A 334 -17.91 -0.20 -9.29
C TYR A 334 -18.73 -1.19 -10.08
N TYR A 335 -18.42 -1.31 -11.35
CA TYR A 335 -19.01 -2.28 -12.24
C TYR A 335 -18.41 -3.65 -11.99
N LYS A 336 -19.24 -4.67 -11.77
CA LYS A 336 -18.78 -6.03 -11.47
C LYS A 336 -18.82 -6.89 -12.73
N ALA A 337 -17.71 -7.60 -12.97
CA ALA A 337 -17.59 -8.60 -14.03
C ALA A 337 -17.28 -9.97 -13.39
N ASN A 338 -18.17 -10.95 -13.62
CA ASN A 338 -18.03 -12.30 -13.10
C ASN A 338 -17.41 -13.25 -14.14
N ASN A 339 -17.30 -12.82 -15.37
CA ASN A 339 -16.74 -13.56 -16.50
C ASN A 339 -16.28 -12.60 -17.59
N ILE A 340 -15.62 -13.13 -18.60
CA ILE A 340 -15.04 -12.32 -19.69
C ILE A 340 -16.11 -11.61 -20.54
N LYS A 341 -17.30 -12.16 -20.71
CA LYS A 341 -18.38 -11.52 -21.46
C LYS A 341 -18.86 -10.24 -20.77
N ASP A 342 -18.91 -10.26 -19.43
CA ASP A 342 -19.20 -9.05 -18.65
C ASP A 342 -18.14 -7.98 -18.89
N VAL A 343 -16.85 -8.36 -18.92
CA VAL A 343 -15.75 -7.42 -19.19
C VAL A 343 -15.94 -6.75 -20.55
N TYR A 344 -16.21 -7.51 -21.60
CA TYR A 344 -16.39 -6.96 -22.95
C TYR A 344 -17.59 -6.01 -23.02
N ARG A 345 -18.73 -6.42 -22.50
CA ARG A 345 -19.94 -5.60 -22.45
C ARG A 345 -19.71 -4.29 -21.69
N LEU A 346 -19.12 -4.37 -20.49
CA LEU A 346 -18.84 -3.19 -19.67
C LEU A 346 -17.79 -2.28 -20.31
N PHE A 347 -16.79 -2.85 -20.97
CA PHE A 347 -15.80 -2.08 -21.71
C PHE A 347 -16.45 -1.28 -22.85
N ASP A 348 -17.29 -1.93 -23.64
CA ASP A 348 -18.03 -1.28 -24.73
C ASP A 348 -18.91 -0.14 -24.20
N GLU A 349 -19.67 -0.39 -23.13
CA GLU A 349 -20.57 0.60 -22.55
C GLU A 349 -19.82 1.79 -21.96
N ILE A 350 -18.83 1.53 -21.10
CA ILE A 350 -18.19 2.55 -20.26
C ILE A 350 -17.08 3.27 -21.02
N ILE A 351 -16.26 2.54 -21.79
CA ILE A 351 -15.02 3.06 -22.37
C ILE A 351 -15.23 3.50 -23.82
N LEU A 352 -15.83 2.65 -24.65
CA LEU A 352 -16.06 2.99 -26.06
C LEU A 352 -17.24 3.96 -26.22
N ASN A 353 -18.38 3.64 -25.62
CA ASN A 353 -19.59 4.46 -25.71
C ASN A 353 -19.66 5.59 -24.68
N LYS A 354 -18.66 5.70 -23.76
CA LYS A 354 -18.58 6.72 -22.72
C LYS A 354 -19.83 6.80 -21.82
N ARG A 355 -20.51 5.66 -21.61
CA ARG A 355 -21.75 5.57 -20.80
C ARG A 355 -21.44 5.11 -19.38
N ASP A 356 -20.94 6.01 -18.55
CA ASP A 356 -20.66 5.74 -17.12
C ASP A 356 -21.89 6.12 -16.26
N VAL A 357 -22.85 5.22 -16.15
CA VAL A 357 -24.10 5.45 -15.40
C VAL A 357 -23.90 5.51 -13.89
N MET A 358 -22.77 4.99 -13.36
CA MET A 358 -22.45 5.05 -11.93
C MET A 358 -21.61 6.29 -11.56
N LYS A 359 -21.34 7.20 -12.50
CA LYS A 359 -20.45 8.36 -12.27
C LYS A 359 -20.94 9.21 -11.09
N GLN A 360 -22.22 9.64 -11.12
CA GLN A 360 -22.75 10.52 -10.06
C GLN A 360 -22.78 9.81 -8.70
N GLN A 361 -23.23 8.56 -8.65
CA GLN A 361 -23.20 7.75 -7.42
C GLN A 361 -21.79 7.66 -6.83
N ARG A 362 -20.75 7.50 -7.69
CA ARG A 362 -19.36 7.42 -7.28
C ARG A 362 -18.85 8.75 -6.72
N LEU A 363 -19.21 9.88 -7.36
CA LEU A 363 -18.86 11.23 -6.89
C LEU A 363 -19.49 11.53 -5.52
N ASP A 364 -20.78 11.24 -5.36
CA ASP A 364 -21.50 11.43 -4.10
C ASP A 364 -20.92 10.55 -2.97
N ALA A 365 -20.48 9.34 -3.31
CA ALA A 365 -19.86 8.45 -2.34
C ALA A 365 -18.47 8.95 -1.93
N LEU A 366 -17.67 9.48 -2.88
CA LEU A 366 -16.36 10.05 -2.61
C LEU A 366 -16.47 11.28 -1.69
N ASP A 367 -17.43 12.15 -1.95
CA ASP A 367 -17.70 13.31 -1.12
C ASP A 367 -18.09 12.92 0.30
N ARG A 368 -19.06 12.01 0.46
CA ARG A 368 -19.47 11.49 1.78
C ARG A 368 -18.35 10.81 2.58
N LEU A 369 -17.39 10.18 1.91
CA LEU A 369 -16.25 9.54 2.57
C LEU A 369 -15.14 10.52 2.90
N GLY A 370 -15.14 11.72 2.31
CA GLY A 370 -14.26 12.84 2.64
C GLY A 370 -12.77 12.61 2.38
N PHE A 371 -12.39 11.61 1.59
CA PHE A 371 -10.97 11.24 1.39
C PHE A 371 -10.12 12.37 0.79
N LEU A 372 -10.70 13.20 -0.09
CA LEU A 372 -9.98 14.29 -0.76
C LEU A 372 -9.67 15.49 0.17
N SER A 373 -10.32 15.58 1.32
CA SER A 373 -10.10 16.64 2.31
C SER A 373 -9.11 16.26 3.42
N VAL A 374 -8.55 15.06 3.38
CA VAL A 374 -7.66 14.53 4.43
C VAL A 374 -6.21 14.60 3.99
N TYR A 375 -5.37 15.31 4.75
CA TYR A 375 -3.92 15.28 4.64
C TYR A 375 -3.35 14.41 5.76
N ALA A 376 -3.19 13.12 5.47
CA ALA A 376 -2.83 12.11 6.47
C ALA A 376 -1.48 12.40 7.15
N ALA A 377 -0.46 12.75 6.39
CA ALA A 377 0.86 13.08 6.93
C ALA A 377 0.80 14.25 7.93
N LYS A 378 -0.02 15.29 7.63
CA LYS A 378 -0.22 16.43 8.54
C LYS A 378 -0.93 16.02 9.82
N ASN A 379 -1.94 15.15 9.71
CA ASN A 379 -2.65 14.63 10.88
C ASN A 379 -1.72 13.78 11.78
N ILE A 380 -0.85 12.97 11.16
CA ILE A 380 0.13 12.15 11.89
C ILE A 380 1.15 13.01 12.63
N ILE A 381 1.75 14.01 11.98
CA ILE A 381 2.75 14.86 12.65
C ILE A 381 2.12 15.70 13.77
N ASN A 382 0.88 16.15 13.58
CA ASN A 382 0.14 16.87 14.62
C ASN A 382 -0.14 15.96 15.83
N ASP A 383 -0.65 14.71 15.62
CA ASP A 383 -0.85 13.74 16.70
C ASP A 383 0.43 13.48 17.50
N ILE A 384 1.58 13.42 16.82
CA ILE A 384 2.87 13.22 17.47
C ILE A 384 3.27 14.47 18.28
N LYS A 385 3.13 15.66 17.71
CA LYS A 385 3.46 16.92 18.38
C LYS A 385 2.60 17.15 19.64
N GLU A 386 1.29 16.98 19.51
CA GLU A 386 0.36 17.06 20.63
C GLU A 386 0.72 16.07 21.75
N ASP A 387 1.15 14.87 21.37
CA ASP A 387 1.43 13.79 22.30
C ASP A 387 2.75 14.00 23.07
N ILE A 388 3.82 14.48 22.41
CA ILE A 388 5.16 14.57 22.99
C ILE A 388 5.58 15.97 23.42
N GLY A 389 4.95 17.01 22.98
CA GLY A 389 5.52 18.34 23.19
C GLY A 389 4.60 19.50 23.45
N CYS A 390 3.42 19.44 22.99
CA CYS A 390 2.60 20.68 22.97
C CYS A 390 1.42 20.58 23.91
#